data_e0d3933db462902762f12529f18ceac2
#
_entry.id   e0d3933db462902762f12529f18ceac2
#
_cell.length_a   1.000
_cell.length_b   1.000
_cell.length_c   1.000
_cell.angle_alpha   90.00
_cell.angle_beta   90.00
_cell.angle_gamma   90.00
#
_symmetry.space_group_name_H-M   'P 1'
#
loop_
_entity.id
_entity.type
_entity.pdbx_description
1 polymer ?
#
loop_
_entity_poly.entity_id
_entity_poly.type
_entity_poly.pdbx_seq_one_letter_code
_entity_poly.pdbx_strand_id
1 'polypeptide(L)' 'METTLILNMDYSILTKLSWQKGITLMLKGAIIPIEFHERRILGANGEYYPLPKVAMVKKFILFTYKAGPSR' A
#
# COMPACT_ATOMS: atom_id res chain seq x y z
N MET A 1 -14.89 -0.27 7.17
CA MET A 1 -14.05 -1.04 6.27
C MET A 1 -12.61 -0.58 6.38
N GLU A 2 -11.69 -1.50 6.38
CA GLU A 2 -10.29 -1.16 6.58
C GLU A 2 -9.73 -0.41 5.38
N THR A 3 -8.82 0.49 5.66
CA THR A 3 -8.12 1.24 4.63
C THR A 3 -6.62 1.21 4.91
N THR A 4 -5.85 1.58 3.91
CA THR A 4 -4.40 1.68 4.03
C THR A 4 -4.01 3.14 3.87
N LEU A 5 -3.38 3.69 4.88
CA LEU A 5 -2.88 5.05 4.84
C LEU A 5 -1.49 5.04 4.21
N ILE A 6 -1.34 5.79 3.14
CA ILE A 6 -0.06 5.83 2.41
C ILE A 6 0.65 7.12 2.75
N LEU A 7 1.89 6.98 3.16
CA LEU A 7 2.72 8.12 3.54
C LEU A 7 3.80 8.36 2.51
N ASN A 8 4.19 9.62 2.37
CA ASN A 8 5.38 9.96 1.63
C ASN A 8 6.62 9.56 2.42
N MET A 9 7.77 9.65 1.79
CA MET A 9 9.02 9.25 2.43
C MET A 9 9.35 10.14 3.63
N ASP A 10 8.76 11.32 3.70
CA ASP A 10 8.96 12.22 4.84
C ASP A 10 7.86 12.05 5.89
N TYR A 11 7.07 10.98 5.78
CA TYR A 11 5.99 10.63 6.71
C TYR A 11 4.76 11.52 6.60
N SER A 12 4.71 12.44 5.65
CA SER A 12 3.49 13.19 5.42
C SER A 12 2.47 12.30 4.73
N ILE A 13 1.20 12.59 4.93
CA ILE A 13 0.12 11.79 4.36
C ILE A 13 0.03 12.05 2.88
N LEU A 14 0.11 10.98 2.09
CA LEU A 14 -0.05 11.08 0.64
C LEU A 14 -1.48 10.80 0.23
N THR A 15 -2.02 9.68 0.65
CA THR A 15 -3.36 9.29 0.27
C THR A 15 -3.83 8.15 1.16
N LYS A 16 -5.11 7.82 1.02
CA LYS A 16 -5.69 6.69 1.72
C LYS A 16 -6.33 5.79 0.67
N LEU A 17 -6.03 4.52 0.73
CA LEU A 17 -6.51 3.55 -0.25
C LEU A 17 -7.38 2.50 0.44
N SER A 18 -8.19 1.82 -0.37
CA SER A 18 -8.90 0.66 0.13
C SER A 18 -7.89 -0.44 0.47
N TRP A 19 -8.30 -1.36 1.35
CA TRP A 19 -7.38 -2.42 1.77
C TRP A 19 -6.98 -3.29 0.57
N GLN A 20 -7.88 -3.45 -0.42
CA GLN A 20 -7.54 -4.26 -1.59
C GLN A 20 -6.37 -3.65 -2.34
N LYS A 21 -6.41 -2.34 -2.57
CA LYS A 21 -5.31 -1.68 -3.26
C LYS A 21 -4.06 -1.67 -2.41
N GLY A 22 -4.21 -1.55 -1.09
CA GLY A 22 -3.07 -1.60 -0.19
C GLY A 22 -2.33 -2.91 -0.30
N ILE A 23 -3.07 -4.02 -0.29
CA ILE A 23 -2.45 -5.34 -0.41
C ILE A 23 -1.78 -5.49 -1.77
N THR A 24 -2.45 -5.05 -2.83
CA THR A 24 -1.90 -5.15 -4.17
C THR A 24 -0.56 -4.44 -4.26
N LEU A 25 -0.49 -3.22 -3.74
CA LEU A 25 0.76 -2.46 -3.80
C LEU A 25 1.84 -3.10 -2.92
N MET A 26 1.43 -3.65 -1.78
CA MET A 26 2.38 -4.33 -0.91
C MET A 26 2.99 -5.54 -1.59
N LEU A 27 2.17 -6.33 -2.26
CA LEU A 27 2.65 -7.54 -2.93
C LEU A 27 3.52 -7.20 -4.14
N LYS A 28 3.26 -6.06 -4.77
CA LYS A 28 4.11 -5.60 -5.86
C LYS A 28 5.42 -5.00 -5.38
N GLY A 29 5.54 -4.78 -4.08
CA GLY A 29 6.74 -4.16 -3.56
C GLY A 29 6.79 -2.66 -3.76
N ALA A 30 5.64 -2.04 -4.02
CA ALA A 30 5.60 -0.60 -4.27
C ALA A 30 5.54 0.21 -2.99
N ILE A 31 5.11 -0.39 -1.90
CA ILE A 31 5.03 0.28 -0.61
C ILE A 31 5.66 -0.60 0.45
N ILE A 32 6.08 0.03 1.54
CA ILE A 32 6.68 -0.66 2.69
C ILE A 32 5.68 -0.55 3.82
N PRO A 33 5.09 -1.65 4.28
CA PRO A 33 4.13 -1.58 5.37
C PRO A 33 4.82 -1.22 6.67
N ILE A 34 4.21 -0.31 7.42
CA ILE A 34 4.72 0.13 8.71
C ILE A 34 3.92 -0.47 9.83
N GLU A 35 2.59 -0.49 9.67
CA GLU A 35 1.69 -1.07 10.65
C GLU A 35 0.65 -1.90 9.92
N PHE A 36 0.13 -2.89 10.62
CA PHE A 36 -0.89 -3.77 10.09
C PHE A 36 -2.14 -3.71 10.95
N HIS A 37 -3.30 -3.90 10.30
CA HIS A 37 -4.52 -4.17 11.04
C HIS A 37 -4.41 -5.54 11.70
N GLU A 38 -5.27 -5.77 12.68
CA GLU A 38 -5.27 -7.08 13.35
C GLU A 38 -5.85 -8.17 12.47
N ARG A 39 -6.69 -7.79 11.51
CA ARG A 39 -7.31 -8.75 10.60
C ARG A 39 -6.32 -9.20 9.55
N ARG A 40 -6.57 -10.42 9.08
CA ARG A 40 -5.84 -10.96 7.93
C ARG A 40 -6.83 -11.36 6.87
N ILE A 41 -6.37 -11.40 5.63
CA ILE A 41 -7.21 -11.77 4.50
C ILE A 41 -6.72 -13.11 3.96
N LEU A 42 -7.67 -14.02 3.77
CA LEU A 42 -7.35 -15.31 3.19
C LEU A 42 -7.30 -15.16 1.68
N GLY A 43 -6.17 -15.49 1.09
CA GLY A 43 -6.00 -15.42 -0.35
C GLY A 43 -6.55 -16.66 -1.04
N ALA A 44 -6.63 -16.58 -2.35
CA ALA A 44 -7.16 -17.67 -3.15
C ALA A 44 -6.28 -18.91 -3.08
N ASN A 45 -5.00 -18.72 -2.78
CA ASN A 45 -4.07 -19.83 -2.68
C ASN A 45 -4.08 -20.49 -1.30
N GLY A 46 -4.98 -20.07 -0.41
CA GLY A 46 -5.07 -20.65 0.91
C GLY A 46 -4.16 -20.02 1.93
N GLU A 47 -3.44 -18.98 1.58
CA GLU A 47 -2.55 -18.30 2.50
C GLU A 47 -3.17 -17.04 3.02
N TYR A 48 -2.80 -16.67 4.24
CA TYR A 48 -3.28 -15.44 4.85
C TYR A 48 -2.31 -14.30 4.56
N TYR A 49 -2.87 -13.14 4.27
CA TYR A 49 -2.07 -11.94 4.04
C TYR A 49 -2.43 -10.90 5.08
N PRO A 50 -1.44 -10.23 5.66
CA PRO A 50 -1.72 -9.15 6.61
C PRO A 50 -2.28 -7.95 5.86
N LEU A 51 -3.17 -7.23 6.54
CA LEU A 51 -3.77 -6.02 5.99
C LEU A 51 -2.92 -4.82 6.40
N PRO A 52 -2.25 -4.15 5.46
CA PRO A 52 -1.46 -2.98 5.84
C PRO A 52 -2.38 -1.85 6.30
N LYS A 53 -2.07 -1.29 7.44
CA LYS A 53 -2.81 -0.17 8.00
C LYS A 53 -2.16 1.15 7.63
N VAL A 54 -0.84 1.20 7.74
CA VAL A 54 -0.04 2.36 7.39
C VAL A 54 1.14 1.85 6.59
N ALA A 55 1.42 2.50 5.48
CA ALA A 55 2.54 2.11 4.63
C ALA A 55 3.17 3.35 4.03
N MET A 56 4.43 3.22 3.66
CA MET A 56 5.20 4.30 3.08
C MET A 56 5.53 3.95 1.64
N VAL A 57 5.49 4.95 0.76
CA VAL A 57 5.89 4.70 -0.62
C VAL A 57 7.36 4.34 -0.63
N LYS A 58 7.68 3.34 -1.42
CA LYS A 58 9.06 2.89 -1.51
C LYS A 58 9.85 3.83 -2.37
N LYS A 59 9.23 4.36 -3.41
CA LYS A 59 9.89 5.29 -4.31
C LYS A 59 8.99 6.49 -4.52
N PHE A 60 9.57 7.66 -4.35
CA PHE A 60 8.83 8.88 -4.59
C PHE A 60 8.28 8.94 -6.01
N ILE A 61 9.04 8.42 -6.94
CA ILE A 61 8.70 8.50 -8.35
C ILE A 61 7.45 7.70 -8.72
N LEU A 62 7.00 6.84 -7.82
CA LEU A 62 5.88 5.97 -8.11
C LEU A 62 4.66 6.75 -8.61
N PHE A 63 4.34 7.84 -7.94
CA PHE A 63 3.15 8.59 -8.29
C PHE A 63 3.41 9.63 -9.36
N THR A 64 4.62 10.12 -9.42
CA THR A 64 5.02 11.03 -10.47
C THR A 64 4.98 10.32 -11.82
N TYR A 65 5.38 9.10 -11.81
CA TYR A 65 5.41 8.30 -13.01
C TYR A 65 4.02 8.13 -13.62
N LYS A 66 3.04 7.96 -12.79
CA LYS A 66 1.68 7.78 -13.28
C LYS A 66 1.17 9.01 -13.99
N ALA A 67 1.61 10.13 -13.56
CA ALA A 67 1.18 11.38 -14.18
C ALA A 67 1.79 11.55 -15.55
N GLY A 68 2.96 10.99 -15.70
CA GLY A 68 3.63 11.16 -16.92
C GLY A 68 3.25 10.15 -17.94
N PRO A 69 3.30 10.16 -18.84
CA PRO A 69 3.21 9.19 -19.70
C PRO A 69 4.05 8.82 -20.55
N SER A 70 4.29 8.81 -20.15
CA SER A 70 4.80 8.53 -20.50
C SER A 70 5.39 8.36 -21.35
N ARG A 71 5.52 8.47 -21.62
CA ARG A 71 6.12 8.42 -22.32
C ARG A 71 6.16 8.02 -23.02
#